data_00d7c9060ed42090b879a0c9c35cf81c
#
_entry.id   00d7c9060ed42090b879a0c9c35cf81c
#
_cell.length_a   1.000
_cell.length_b   1.000
_cell.length_c   1.000
_cell.angle_alpha   90.00
_cell.angle_beta   90.00
_cell.angle_gamma   90.00
#
_symmetry.space_group_name_H-M   'P 1'
#
loop_
_entity.id
_entity.type
_entity.pdbx_description
1 polymer ?
#
loop_
_entity_poly.entity_id
_entity_poly.type
_entity_poly.pdbx_seq_one_letter_code
_entity_poly.pdbx_strand_id
1 'polypeptide(L)'
;MADSSFTRIAILNRGEPAMRFIIAAREYANEHGIELHTIALFTDPDRRAMFVREADEAYGIGSAIYTTASGHRRSSYLDYARLEKALLATRAEAVWPGWGFAAERPEFVDLCDRIG
;
A
#
# COMPACT_ATOMS: atom_id res chain seq x y z
N MET A 1 24.42 13.09 7.10
CA MET A 1 23.94 11.78 6.70
C MET A 1 22.57 11.91 6.08
N ALA A 2 22.44 11.40 4.91
CA ALA A 2 21.12 11.36 4.33
C ALA A 2 20.29 10.40 5.18
N ASP A 3 19.27 10.92 5.76
CA ASP A 3 18.37 10.11 6.56
C ASP A 3 17.39 9.42 5.61
N SER A 4 17.54 8.11 5.48
CA SER A 4 16.64 7.32 4.64
C SER A 4 15.40 6.86 5.39
N SER A 5 15.23 7.33 6.62
CA SER A 5 14.08 6.94 7.41
C SER A 5 12.81 7.56 6.83
N PHE A 6 11.71 6.86 7.04
CA PHE A 6 10.40 7.30 6.61
C PHE A 6 9.42 7.05 7.74
N THR A 7 8.31 7.77 7.72
CA THR A 7 7.28 7.63 8.74
C THR A 7 5.93 7.21 8.17
N ARG A 8 5.72 7.37 6.87
CA ARG A 8 4.43 7.07 6.24
C ARG A 8 4.59 5.91 5.26
N ILE A 9 3.97 4.78 5.59
CA ILE A 9 4.09 3.55 4.80
C ILE A 9 2.73 3.15 4.25
N ALA A 10 2.64 3.03 2.92
CA ALA A 10 1.44 2.50 2.28
C ALA A 10 1.50 0.98 2.26
N ILE A 11 0.39 0.35 2.57
CA ILE A 11 0.25 -1.11 2.55
C ILE A 11 -0.48 -1.49 1.27
N LEU A 12 0.22 -2.16 0.37
CA LEU A 12 -0.31 -2.58 -0.92
C LEU A 12 -0.54 -4.08 -0.92
N ASN A 13 -1.33 -4.53 0.01
CA ASN A 13 -1.74 -5.91 0.14
C ASN A 13 -3.00 -5.93 1.01
N ARG A 14 -3.59 -7.10 1.18
CA ARG A 14 -4.85 -7.22 1.90
C ARG A 14 -4.85 -8.44 2.80
N GLY A 15 -5.89 -8.58 3.60
CA GLY A 15 -6.11 -9.76 4.43
C GLY A 15 -5.08 -9.94 5.52
N GLU A 16 -4.72 -11.17 5.77
CA GLU A 16 -3.81 -11.52 6.85
C GLU A 16 -2.41 -10.94 6.69
N PRO A 17 -1.80 -10.96 5.48
CA PRO A 17 -0.49 -10.32 5.33
C PRO A 17 -0.49 -8.85 5.72
N ALA A 18 -1.54 -8.12 5.33
CA ALA A 18 -1.66 -6.71 5.69
C ALA A 18 -1.78 -6.55 7.21
N MET A 19 -2.58 -7.39 7.87
CA MET A 19 -2.71 -7.34 9.32
C MET A 19 -1.41 -7.63 10.03
N ARG A 20 -0.67 -8.63 9.56
CA ARG A 20 0.62 -8.98 10.16
C ARG A 20 1.60 -7.82 10.03
N PHE A 21 1.60 -7.13 8.89
CA PHE A 21 2.48 -5.99 8.71
C PHE A 21 2.12 -4.85 9.66
N ILE A 22 0.83 -4.56 9.81
CA ILE A 22 0.38 -3.48 10.70
C ILE A 22 0.83 -3.75 12.13
N ILE A 23 0.65 -4.99 12.60
CA ILE A 23 1.06 -5.37 13.95
C ILE A 23 2.57 -5.26 14.11
N ALA A 24 3.32 -5.77 13.12
CA ALA A 24 4.79 -5.72 13.17
C ALA A 24 5.29 -4.28 13.15
N ALA A 25 4.69 -3.42 12.34
CA ALA A 25 5.07 -2.02 12.27
C ALA A 25 4.82 -1.31 13.61
N ARG A 26 3.68 -1.62 14.23
CA ARG A 26 3.31 -1.04 15.52
C ARG A 26 4.28 -1.47 16.61
N GLU A 27 4.65 -2.75 16.64
CA GLU A 27 5.60 -3.27 17.61
C GLU A 27 6.99 -2.67 17.39
N TYR A 28 7.43 -2.60 16.14
CA TYR A 28 8.73 -2.02 15.81
C TYR A 28 8.80 -0.55 16.23
N ALA A 29 7.76 0.21 15.94
CA ALA A 29 7.70 1.63 16.31
C ALA A 29 7.79 1.80 17.81
N ASN A 30 7.06 0.97 18.58
CA ASN A 30 7.09 1.04 20.02
C ASN A 30 8.46 0.68 20.59
N GLU A 31 9.09 -0.37 20.05
CA GLU A 31 10.40 -0.80 20.52
C GLU A 31 11.48 0.25 20.29
N HIS A 32 11.40 0.96 19.18
CA HIS A 32 12.47 1.89 18.78
C HIS A 32 12.11 3.34 19.05
N GLY A 33 10.94 3.60 19.63
CA GLY A 33 10.52 4.97 19.95
C GLY A 33 10.40 5.86 18.73
N ILE A 34 9.96 5.31 17.60
CA ILE A 34 9.79 6.05 16.36
C ILE A 34 8.34 6.05 15.94
N GLU A 35 8.01 6.91 14.98
CA GLU A 35 6.69 6.97 14.39
C GLU A 35 6.65 6.19 13.09
N LEU A 36 5.66 5.31 12.95
CA LEU A 36 5.35 4.65 11.69
C LEU A 36 3.84 4.75 11.49
N HIS A 37 3.45 5.55 10.52
CA HIS A 37 2.04 5.77 10.19
C HIS A 37 1.68 4.86 9.01
N THR A 38 0.82 3.88 9.27
CA THR A 38 0.42 2.92 8.25
C THR A 38 -0.79 3.42 7.47
N ILE A 39 -0.76 3.24 6.16
CA ILE A 39 -1.82 3.69 5.25
C ILE A 39 -2.32 2.46 4.49
N ALA A 40 -3.54 2.04 4.77
CA ALA A 40 -4.13 0.90 4.06
C ALA A 40 -4.71 1.37 2.73
N LEU A 41 -4.21 0.83 1.63
CA LEU A 41 -4.81 1.04 0.31
C LEU A 41 -5.76 -0.12 0.08
N PHE A 42 -7.04 0.16 -0.11
CA PHE A 42 -8.03 -0.90 -0.18
C PHE A 42 -8.96 -0.75 -1.37
N THR A 43 -9.47 -1.88 -1.85
CA THR A 43 -10.51 -1.91 -2.87
C THR A 43 -11.88 -1.99 -2.20
N ASP A 44 -12.93 -1.63 -2.93
CA ASP A 44 -14.29 -1.51 -2.36
C ASP A 44 -14.76 -2.72 -1.54
N PRO A 45 -14.53 -3.98 -1.97
CA PRO A 45 -14.97 -5.13 -1.15
C PRO A 45 -14.32 -5.18 0.23
N ASP A 46 -13.15 -4.59 0.40
CA ASP A 46 -12.41 -4.62 1.66
C ASP A 46 -12.65 -3.39 2.52
N ARG A 47 -13.62 -2.56 2.16
CA ARG A 47 -13.89 -1.29 2.89
C ARG A 47 -14.01 -1.49 4.40
N ARG A 48 -14.57 -2.59 4.85
CA ARG A 48 -14.76 -2.87 6.27
C ARG A 48 -13.81 -3.93 6.81
N ALA A 49 -12.78 -4.27 6.04
CA ALA A 49 -11.82 -5.28 6.46
C ALA A 49 -11.03 -4.82 7.68
N MET A 50 -10.54 -5.78 8.45
CA MET A 50 -9.83 -5.48 9.68
C MET A 50 -8.58 -4.64 9.42
N PHE A 51 -7.81 -4.95 8.37
CA PHE A 51 -6.60 -4.21 8.09
C PHE A 51 -6.89 -2.75 7.76
N VAL A 52 -8.03 -2.47 7.15
CA VAL A 52 -8.44 -1.10 6.83
C VAL A 52 -8.74 -0.32 8.10
N ARG A 53 -9.38 -0.99 9.08
CA ARG A 53 -9.74 -0.35 10.34
C ARG A 53 -8.56 -0.22 11.28
N GLU A 54 -7.60 -1.13 11.22
CA GLU A 54 -6.45 -1.14 12.13
C GLU A 54 -5.31 -0.25 11.67
N ALA A 55 -5.21 0.04 10.38
CA ALA A 55 -4.21 0.99 9.89
C ALA A 55 -4.50 2.40 10.43
N ASP A 56 -3.47 3.21 10.49
CA ASP A 56 -3.63 4.59 10.97
C ASP A 56 -4.45 5.44 10.01
N GLU A 57 -4.37 5.14 8.72
CA GLU A 57 -5.06 5.86 7.66
C GLU A 57 -5.49 4.85 6.60
N ALA A 58 -6.56 5.14 5.87
CA ALA A 58 -7.03 4.27 4.81
C ALA A 58 -7.39 5.11 3.58
N TYR A 59 -7.12 4.58 2.39
CA TYR A 59 -7.42 5.24 1.14
C TYR A 59 -8.02 4.22 0.16
N GLY A 60 -9.23 4.48 -0.31
CA GLY A 60 -9.90 3.60 -1.26
C GLY A 60 -9.40 3.82 -2.67
N ILE A 61 -9.02 2.75 -3.34
CA ILE A 61 -8.56 2.81 -4.73
C ILE A 61 -9.64 2.42 -5.73
N GLY A 62 -10.85 2.14 -5.25
CA GLY A 62 -12.00 1.85 -6.08
C GLY A 62 -12.32 0.38 -6.20
N SER A 63 -12.87 -0.04 -7.34
CA SER A 63 -13.30 -1.42 -7.52
C SER A 63 -12.13 -2.41 -7.43
N ALA A 64 -12.44 -3.66 -7.07
CA ALA A 64 -11.43 -4.70 -6.93
C ALA A 64 -10.78 -5.05 -8.25
N ILE A 65 -11.49 -4.84 -9.36
CA ILE A 65 -11.07 -5.24 -10.69
C ILE A 65 -11.18 -4.05 -11.63
N TYR A 66 -10.20 -3.89 -12.51
CA TYR A 66 -10.27 -2.92 -13.58
C TYR A 66 -10.08 -3.64 -14.93
N THR A 67 -10.54 -3.00 -16.00
CA THR A 67 -10.40 -3.55 -17.34
C THR A 67 -9.31 -2.80 -18.09
N THR A 68 -8.34 -3.53 -18.65
CA THR A 68 -7.25 -2.93 -19.41
C THR A 68 -7.76 -2.44 -20.76
N ALA A 69 -6.94 -1.64 -21.46
CA ALA A 69 -7.27 -1.15 -22.80
C ALA A 69 -7.49 -2.29 -23.78
N SER A 70 -6.87 -3.45 -23.56
CA SER A 70 -7.05 -4.64 -24.40
C SER A 70 -8.24 -5.50 -23.98
N GLY A 71 -9.02 -5.06 -22.99
CA GLY A 71 -10.22 -5.76 -22.55
C GLY A 71 -10.02 -6.84 -21.50
N HIS A 72 -8.82 -6.98 -20.96
CA HIS A 72 -8.54 -7.95 -19.90
C HIS A 72 -8.91 -7.40 -18.53
N ARG A 73 -9.42 -8.28 -17.66
CA ARG A 73 -9.77 -7.92 -16.29
C ARG A 73 -8.59 -8.24 -15.37
N ARG A 74 -8.26 -7.28 -14.51
CA ARG A 74 -7.13 -7.42 -13.60
C ARG A 74 -7.46 -6.86 -12.24
N SER A 75 -6.71 -7.30 -11.22
CA SER A 75 -6.81 -6.73 -9.89
C SER A 75 -6.44 -5.26 -9.94
N SER A 76 -7.20 -4.42 -9.24
CA SER A 76 -6.89 -2.99 -9.15
C SER A 76 -5.57 -2.72 -8.44
N TYR A 77 -5.05 -3.66 -7.68
CA TYR A 77 -3.70 -3.55 -7.12
C TYR A 77 -2.62 -3.58 -8.19
N LEU A 78 -2.97 -3.88 -9.44
CA LEU A 78 -2.06 -3.83 -10.59
C LEU A 78 -2.37 -2.63 -11.50
N ASP A 79 -3.29 -1.76 -11.10
CA ASP A 79 -3.60 -0.55 -11.86
C ASP A 79 -2.66 0.56 -11.40
N TYR A 80 -1.54 0.69 -12.11
CA TYR A 80 -0.48 1.60 -11.69
C TYR A 80 -0.88 3.07 -11.70
N ALA A 81 -1.81 3.46 -12.57
CA ALA A 81 -2.31 4.84 -12.56
C ALA A 81 -3.04 5.15 -11.26
N ARG A 82 -3.87 4.22 -10.80
CA ARG A 82 -4.58 4.37 -9.52
C ARG A 82 -3.62 4.33 -8.34
N LEU A 83 -2.61 3.46 -8.40
CA LEU A 83 -1.63 3.35 -7.33
C LEU A 83 -0.80 4.62 -7.23
N GLU A 84 -0.37 5.18 -8.37
CA GLU A 84 0.37 6.43 -8.37
C GLU A 84 -0.46 7.54 -7.72
N LYS A 85 -1.72 7.67 -8.11
CA LYS A 85 -2.61 8.67 -7.53
C LYS A 85 -2.78 8.49 -6.03
N ALA A 86 -2.95 7.23 -5.59
CA ALA A 86 -3.13 6.94 -4.17
C ALA A 86 -1.87 7.25 -3.36
N LEU A 87 -0.71 6.87 -3.88
CA LEU A 87 0.55 7.10 -3.19
C LEU A 87 0.84 8.59 -3.06
N LEU A 88 0.57 9.37 -4.11
CA LEU A 88 0.76 10.81 -4.07
C LEU A 88 -0.26 11.48 -3.15
N ALA A 89 -1.52 11.06 -3.21
CA ALA A 89 -2.57 11.65 -2.38
C ALA A 89 -2.35 11.42 -0.89
N THR A 90 -1.84 10.23 -0.52
CA THR A 90 -1.58 9.89 0.87
C THR A 90 -0.22 10.35 1.34
N ARG A 91 0.60 10.86 0.43
CA ARG A 91 1.97 11.29 0.72
C ARG A 91 2.79 10.16 1.33
N ALA A 92 2.61 8.95 0.79
CA ALA A 92 3.36 7.80 1.25
C ALA A 92 4.86 7.97 0.94
N GLU A 93 5.69 7.59 1.87
CA GLU A 93 7.14 7.69 1.76
C GLU A 93 7.77 6.35 1.46
N ALA A 94 7.04 5.28 1.74
CA ALA A 94 7.47 3.92 1.46
C ALA A 94 6.23 3.09 1.16
N VAL A 95 6.43 1.96 0.48
CA VAL A 95 5.35 1.03 0.17
C VAL A 95 5.78 -0.37 0.58
N TRP A 96 4.88 -1.06 1.28
CA TRP A 96 5.07 -2.48 1.59
C TRP A 96 4.09 -3.29 0.74
N PRO A 97 4.56 -3.98 -0.30
CA PRO A 97 3.68 -4.77 -1.17
C PRO A 97 3.51 -6.22 -0.72
N GLY A 98 4.32 -6.70 0.22
CA GLY A 98 4.29 -8.08 0.64
C GLY A 98 4.72 -9.03 -0.49
N TRP A 99 3.91 -10.05 -0.72
CA TRP A 99 4.12 -10.96 -1.83
C TRP A 99 2.87 -10.99 -2.71
N GLY A 100 3.04 -11.44 -3.97
CA GLY A 100 1.95 -11.40 -4.94
C GLY A 100 1.68 -10.01 -5.44
N PHE A 101 0.63 -9.83 -6.22
CA PHE A 101 0.23 -8.53 -6.76
C PHE A 101 1.44 -7.75 -7.30
N ALA A 102 1.56 -6.49 -6.87
CA ALA A 102 2.63 -5.60 -7.34
C ALA A 102 4.02 -6.02 -6.89
N ALA A 103 4.14 -6.79 -5.81
CA ALA A 103 5.44 -7.19 -5.28
C ALA A 103 6.29 -7.97 -6.30
N GLU A 104 5.64 -8.65 -7.23
CA GLU A 104 6.31 -9.48 -8.23
C GLU A 104 6.44 -8.78 -9.59
N ARG A 105 6.17 -7.47 -9.66
CA ARG A 105 6.13 -6.72 -10.90
C ARG A 105 7.22 -5.66 -10.93
N PRO A 106 8.20 -5.75 -11.88
CA PRO A 106 9.22 -4.71 -12.01
C PRO A 106 8.63 -3.34 -12.30
N GLU A 107 7.50 -3.30 -13.01
CA GLU A 107 6.83 -2.05 -13.34
C GLU A 107 6.43 -1.26 -12.10
N PHE A 108 6.11 -1.96 -11.01
CA PHE A 108 5.78 -1.28 -9.76
C PHE A 108 6.99 -0.62 -9.13
N VAL A 109 8.14 -1.28 -9.18
CA VAL A 109 9.39 -0.70 -8.69
C VAL A 109 9.72 0.55 -9.49
N ASP A 110 9.55 0.49 -10.82
CA ASP A 110 9.77 1.65 -11.69
C ASP A 110 8.85 2.80 -11.32
N LEU A 111 7.59 2.51 -11.01
CA LEU A 111 6.64 3.52 -10.56
C LEU A 111 7.12 4.20 -9.29
N CYS A 112 7.54 3.42 -8.29
CA CYS A 112 8.00 3.97 -7.02
C CYS A 112 9.24 4.85 -7.21
N ASP A 113 10.18 4.41 -8.06
CA ASP A 113 11.38 5.20 -8.36
C ASP A 113 11.01 6.52 -9.03
N ARG A 114 10.04 6.49 -9.94
CA ARG A 114 9.64 7.69 -10.69
C ARG A 114 8.98 8.75 -9.82
N ILE A 115 8.21 8.34 -8.85
CA ILE A 115 7.50 9.29 -8.00
C ILE A 115 8.22 9.62 -6.70
N GLY A 116 9.36 8.97 -6.47
CA GLY A 116 10.15 9.20 -5.25
C GLY A 116 9.69 8.29 -4.13
#